data_374127e4ff39c538ccda2f6cac64d1a0
#
_entry.id   374127e4ff39c538ccda2f6cac64d1a0
#
_cell.length_a   1.000
_cell.length_b   1.000
_cell.length_c   1.000
_cell.angle_alpha   90.00
_cell.angle_beta   90.00
_cell.angle_gamma   90.00
#
_symmetry.space_group_name_H-M   'P 1'
#
loop_
_entity.id
_entity.type
_entity.pdbx_description
1 polymer ?
#
loop_
_entity_poly.entity_id
_entity_poly.type
_entity_poly.pdbx_seq_one_letter_code
_entity_poly.pdbx_strand_id
1 'polypeptide(L)'
;MRDQSHYGSKTLDEICAALVERATEFGVEIFDFQSNHEGALIDFIQAQTAGADGIIINPGALTHYGLSLMDALIDAKLPVVEVHLSDIHSREEFRQKSVIEPMARKQISGHGWQGYIEALDLLVEELK
;
A
#
# COMPACT_ATOMS: atom_id res chain seq x y z
N MET A 1 11.30 15.67 5.27
CA MET A 1 10.24 15.13 6.15
C MET A 1 8.89 15.27 5.45
N ARG A 2 8.09 14.25 5.48
CA ARG A 2 6.77 14.34 4.86
C ARG A 2 5.84 15.23 5.66
N ASP A 3 4.99 15.93 4.95
CA ASP A 3 3.97 16.77 5.56
C ASP A 3 2.92 15.89 6.24
N GLN A 4 2.74 16.07 7.55
CA GLN A 4 1.78 15.29 8.32
C GLN A 4 0.34 15.49 7.86
N SER A 5 0.03 16.61 7.21
CA SER A 5 -1.32 16.85 6.70
C SER A 5 -1.77 15.79 5.68
N HIS A 6 -0.81 15.13 5.01
CA HIS A 6 -1.11 14.06 4.06
C HIS A 6 -1.52 12.75 4.74
N TYR A 7 -1.25 12.62 6.03
CA TYR A 7 -1.54 11.42 6.82
C TYR A 7 -2.65 11.66 7.85
N GLY A 8 -3.31 12.81 7.78
CA GLY A 8 -4.30 13.18 8.77
C GLY A 8 -3.66 13.48 10.11
N SER A 9 -4.23 12.99 11.20
CA SER A 9 -3.74 13.24 12.55
C SER A 9 -2.64 12.28 13.00
N LYS A 10 -2.25 11.31 12.16
CA LYS A 10 -1.24 10.31 12.52
C LYS A 10 0.03 10.45 11.71
N THR A 11 1.17 10.21 12.37
CA THR A 11 2.44 10.08 11.66
C THR A 11 2.54 8.70 11.02
N LEU A 12 3.51 8.54 10.11
CA LEU A 12 3.75 7.26 9.47
C LEU A 12 4.10 6.17 10.50
N ASP A 13 4.91 6.51 11.50
CA ASP A 13 5.26 5.57 12.57
C ASP A 13 4.03 5.14 13.37
N GLU A 14 3.12 6.07 13.64
CA GLU A 14 1.88 5.76 14.35
C GLU A 14 0.97 4.86 13.51
N ILE A 15 0.94 5.07 12.21
CA ILE A 15 0.17 4.22 11.28
C ILE A 15 0.74 2.82 11.28
N CYS A 16 2.08 2.69 11.19
CA CYS A 16 2.73 1.38 11.22
C CYS A 16 2.48 0.66 12.55
N ALA A 17 2.51 1.39 13.66
CA ALA A 17 2.23 0.81 14.97
C ALA A 17 0.79 0.28 15.05
N ALA A 18 -0.17 1.03 14.51
CA ALA A 18 -1.56 0.61 14.47
C ALA A 18 -1.75 -0.65 13.62
N LEU A 19 -1.04 -0.74 12.49
CA LEU A 19 -1.08 -1.91 11.63
C LEU A 19 -0.49 -3.14 12.33
N VAL A 20 0.63 -2.99 13.02
CA VAL A 20 1.26 -4.08 13.77
C VAL A 20 0.32 -4.58 14.87
N GLU A 21 -0.32 -3.67 15.59
CA GLU A 21 -1.27 -4.04 16.62
C GLU A 21 -2.44 -4.84 16.03
N ARG A 22 -3.01 -4.36 14.94
CA ARG A 22 -4.11 -5.06 14.27
C ARG A 22 -3.68 -6.43 13.74
N ALA A 23 -2.48 -6.49 13.14
CA ALA A 23 -1.94 -7.74 12.61
C ALA A 23 -1.74 -8.77 13.72
N THR A 24 -1.28 -8.32 14.88
CA THR A 24 -1.09 -9.20 16.04
C THR A 24 -2.40 -9.86 16.45
N GLU A 25 -3.51 -9.13 16.40
CA GLU A 25 -4.83 -9.70 16.72
C GLU A 25 -5.20 -10.85 15.77
N PHE A 26 -4.72 -10.83 14.53
CA PHE A 26 -4.98 -11.87 13.54
C PHE A 26 -3.89 -12.94 13.49
N GLY A 27 -2.82 -12.80 14.27
CA GLY A 27 -1.68 -13.71 14.19
C GLY A 27 -0.85 -13.52 12.92
N VAL A 28 -0.82 -12.32 12.39
CA VAL A 28 -0.11 -11.96 11.14
C VAL A 28 1.08 -11.08 11.46
N GLU A 29 2.13 -11.17 10.65
CA GLU A 29 3.33 -10.38 10.79
C GLU A 29 3.39 -9.33 9.68
N ILE A 30 3.89 -8.13 10.02
CA ILE A 30 4.03 -7.01 9.08
C ILE A 30 5.52 -6.76 8.84
N PHE A 31 5.89 -6.65 7.55
CA PHE A 31 7.20 -6.16 7.13
C PHE A 31 6.95 -4.86 6.38
N ASP A 32 7.41 -3.74 6.93
CA ASP A 32 7.14 -2.43 6.33
C ASP A 32 8.39 -1.85 5.68
N PHE A 33 8.17 -1.03 4.67
CA PHE A 33 9.24 -0.36 3.95
C PHE A 33 8.71 0.93 3.33
N GLN A 34 9.54 1.96 3.32
CA GLN A 34 9.20 3.22 2.69
C GLN A 34 10.40 3.72 1.89
N SER A 35 10.14 4.20 0.67
CA SER A 35 11.16 4.82 -0.16
C SER A 35 10.51 5.74 -1.19
N ASN A 36 11.25 6.78 -1.59
CA ASN A 36 10.86 7.65 -2.69
C ASN A 36 11.42 7.13 -4.02
N HIS A 37 12.14 6.01 -4.00
CA HIS A 37 12.80 5.46 -5.17
C HIS A 37 12.10 4.19 -5.62
N GLU A 38 11.65 4.16 -6.86
CA GLU A 38 10.95 3.01 -7.43
C GLU A 38 11.81 1.75 -7.36
N GLY A 39 13.08 1.86 -7.68
CA GLY A 39 14.00 0.72 -7.65
C GLY A 39 14.12 0.09 -6.26
N ALA A 40 14.17 0.92 -5.20
CA ALA A 40 14.25 0.43 -3.84
C ALA A 40 12.98 -0.32 -3.43
N LEU A 41 11.81 0.17 -3.86
CA LEU A 41 10.54 -0.49 -3.61
C LEU A 41 10.49 -1.85 -4.32
N ILE A 42 10.94 -1.90 -5.56
CA ILE A 42 10.99 -3.14 -6.34
C ILE A 42 11.92 -4.15 -5.67
N ASP A 43 13.10 -3.72 -5.23
CA ASP A 43 14.06 -4.60 -4.56
C ASP A 43 13.45 -5.19 -3.29
N PHE A 44 12.74 -4.38 -2.51
CA PHE A 44 12.08 -4.85 -1.29
C PHE A 44 11.00 -5.88 -1.62
N ILE A 45 10.17 -5.62 -2.62
CA ILE A 45 9.11 -6.54 -3.04
C ILE A 45 9.71 -7.88 -3.46
N GLN A 46 10.74 -7.85 -4.29
CA GLN A 46 11.39 -9.06 -4.76
C GLN A 46 12.02 -9.86 -3.61
N ALA A 47 12.62 -9.16 -2.64
CA ALA A 47 13.25 -9.82 -1.50
C ALA A 47 12.22 -10.48 -0.56
N GLN A 48 11.02 -9.90 -0.44
CA GLN A 48 10.02 -10.37 0.52
C GLN A 48 8.99 -11.33 -0.06
N THR A 49 8.89 -11.43 -1.39
CA THR A 49 7.83 -12.19 -2.06
C THR A 49 7.76 -13.65 -1.58
N ALA A 50 8.91 -14.29 -1.37
CA ALA A 50 8.94 -15.70 -0.99
C ALA A 50 8.34 -15.97 0.40
N GLY A 51 8.38 -15.00 1.28
CA GLY A 51 7.89 -15.16 2.65
C GLY A 51 6.61 -14.39 2.95
N ALA A 52 6.01 -13.74 1.96
CA ALA A 52 4.82 -12.92 2.15
C ALA A 52 3.59 -13.59 1.55
N ASP A 53 2.42 -13.24 2.10
CA ASP A 53 1.13 -13.76 1.64
C ASP A 53 0.27 -12.68 0.97
N GLY A 54 0.63 -11.43 1.11
CA GLY A 54 -0.11 -10.32 0.52
C GLY A 54 0.67 -9.03 0.62
N ILE A 55 0.24 -8.03 -0.12
CA ILE A 55 0.92 -6.73 -0.20
C ILE A 55 -0.11 -5.61 -0.01
N ILE A 56 0.23 -4.66 0.86
CA ILE A 56 -0.49 -3.39 0.96
C ILE A 56 0.49 -2.33 0.47
N ILE A 57 0.09 -1.55 -0.50
CA ILE A 57 0.98 -0.55 -1.08
C ILE A 57 0.31 0.82 -1.20
N ASN A 58 1.03 1.85 -0.77
CA ASN A 58 0.72 3.24 -1.11
C ASN A 58 1.84 3.71 -2.03
N PRO A 59 1.61 3.71 -3.35
CA PRO A 59 2.67 4.03 -4.31
C PRO A 59 2.99 5.52 -4.40
N GLY A 60 2.19 6.38 -3.76
CA GLY A 60 2.41 7.82 -3.83
C GLY A 60 2.37 8.32 -5.27
N ALA A 61 3.33 9.15 -5.66
CA ALA A 61 3.39 9.68 -7.03
C ALA A 61 3.60 8.59 -8.09
N LEU A 62 4.18 7.45 -7.72
CA LEU A 62 4.37 6.33 -8.65
C LEU A 62 3.05 5.68 -9.08
N THR A 63 1.96 5.98 -8.37
CA THR A 63 0.61 5.55 -8.76
C THR A 63 0.32 5.82 -10.22
N HIS A 64 0.78 6.95 -10.73
CA HIS A 64 0.39 7.46 -12.05
C HIS A 64 1.32 7.03 -13.18
N TYR A 65 2.53 6.56 -12.85
CA TYR A 65 3.52 6.26 -13.88
C TYR A 65 4.53 5.16 -13.48
N GLY A 66 4.35 4.50 -12.35
CA GLY A 66 5.29 3.46 -11.88
C GLY A 66 5.09 2.12 -12.58
N LEU A 67 5.41 2.05 -13.87
CA LEU A 67 5.19 0.83 -14.66
C LEU A 67 6.08 -0.33 -14.23
N SER A 68 7.35 -0.05 -13.89
CA SER A 68 8.25 -1.09 -13.39
C SER A 68 7.78 -1.62 -12.03
N LEU A 69 7.24 -0.74 -11.18
CA LEU A 69 6.67 -1.13 -9.90
C LEU A 69 5.44 -2.02 -10.13
N MET A 70 4.57 -1.65 -11.06
CA MET A 70 3.42 -2.46 -11.42
C MET A 70 3.85 -3.86 -11.86
N ASP A 71 4.88 -3.95 -12.72
CA ASP A 71 5.38 -5.23 -13.21
C ASP A 71 5.91 -6.09 -12.05
N ALA A 72 6.62 -5.49 -11.09
CA ALA A 72 7.14 -6.21 -9.94
C ALA A 72 6.01 -6.76 -9.07
N LEU A 73 4.93 -6.00 -8.90
CA LEU A 73 3.75 -6.43 -8.15
C LEU A 73 3.04 -7.60 -8.85
N ILE A 74 2.93 -7.54 -10.17
CA ILE A 74 2.34 -8.63 -10.96
C ILE A 74 3.20 -9.89 -10.82
N ASP A 75 4.51 -9.76 -10.94
CA ASP A 75 5.45 -10.89 -10.87
C ASP A 75 5.48 -11.53 -9.49
N ALA A 76 5.15 -10.78 -8.44
CA ALA A 76 5.08 -11.31 -7.08
C ALA A 76 3.98 -12.36 -6.93
N LYS A 77 2.92 -12.27 -7.74
CA LYS A 77 1.78 -13.21 -7.73
C LYS A 77 1.10 -13.31 -6.38
N LEU A 78 1.09 -12.20 -5.63
CA LEU A 78 0.42 -12.09 -4.34
C LEU A 78 -0.77 -11.14 -4.46
N PRO A 79 -1.80 -11.29 -3.65
CA PRO A 79 -2.88 -10.30 -3.63
C PRO A 79 -2.36 -8.95 -3.17
N VAL A 80 -2.71 -7.90 -3.90
CA VAL A 80 -2.28 -6.53 -3.65
C VAL A 80 -3.49 -5.65 -3.38
N VAL A 81 -3.42 -4.86 -2.32
CA VAL A 81 -4.41 -3.80 -2.06
C VAL A 81 -3.68 -2.47 -2.14
N GLU A 82 -4.18 -1.58 -2.98
CA GLU A 82 -3.63 -0.24 -3.18
C GLU A 82 -4.35 0.73 -2.23
N VAL A 83 -3.57 1.53 -1.48
CA VAL A 83 -4.11 2.49 -0.52
C VAL A 83 -3.61 3.88 -0.82
N HIS A 84 -4.51 4.85 -0.78
CA HIS A 84 -4.22 6.27 -0.85
C HIS A 84 -4.89 6.96 0.33
N LEU A 85 -4.16 7.83 1.02
CA LEU A 85 -4.70 8.56 2.17
C LEU A 85 -5.73 9.59 1.73
N SER A 86 -5.49 10.25 0.60
CA SER A 86 -6.43 11.20 0.01
C SER A 86 -7.21 10.54 -1.13
N ASP A 87 -8.34 11.17 -1.50
CA ASP A 87 -9.13 10.69 -2.63
C ASP A 87 -8.47 11.15 -3.94
N ILE A 88 -7.80 10.23 -4.63
CA ILE A 88 -7.10 10.54 -5.89
C ILE A 88 -8.07 10.89 -7.01
N HIS A 89 -9.32 10.44 -6.92
CA HIS A 89 -10.32 10.69 -7.95
C HIS A 89 -10.86 12.11 -7.93
N SER A 90 -10.57 12.89 -6.87
CA SER A 90 -10.94 14.31 -6.77
C SER A 90 -9.80 15.24 -7.17
N ARG A 91 -8.66 14.70 -7.62
CA ARG A 91 -7.48 15.49 -8.01
C ARG A 91 -7.47 15.76 -9.50
N GLU A 92 -6.40 16.43 -10.00
CA GLU A 92 -6.26 16.69 -11.44
C GLU A 92 -6.30 15.37 -12.22
N GLU A 93 -6.74 15.43 -13.48
CA GLU A 93 -6.96 14.25 -14.31
C GLU A 93 -5.77 13.29 -14.32
N PHE A 94 -4.54 13.81 -14.48
CA PHE A 94 -3.34 12.96 -14.51
C PHE A 94 -3.06 12.28 -13.18
N ARG A 95 -3.64 12.78 -12.07
CA ARG A 95 -3.48 12.20 -10.72
C ARG A 95 -4.62 11.28 -10.34
N GLN A 96 -5.61 11.11 -11.21
CA GLN A 96 -6.72 10.21 -10.95
C GLN A 96 -6.42 8.78 -11.41
N LYS A 97 -5.54 8.65 -12.41
CA LYS A 97 -5.21 7.36 -12.98
C LYS A 97 -4.19 6.61 -12.15
N SER A 98 -4.48 5.35 -11.82
CA SER A 98 -3.53 4.44 -11.19
C SER A 98 -3.12 3.35 -12.17
N VAL A 99 -1.81 3.17 -12.37
CA VAL A 99 -1.31 2.09 -13.22
C VAL A 99 -1.38 0.75 -12.49
N ILE A 100 -1.52 0.76 -11.17
CA ILE A 100 -1.57 -0.45 -10.33
C ILE A 100 -2.99 -0.98 -10.17
N GLU A 101 -3.99 -0.09 -10.17
CA GLU A 101 -5.37 -0.45 -9.90
C GLU A 101 -5.88 -1.65 -10.71
N PRO A 102 -5.59 -1.77 -12.01
CA PRO A 102 -6.12 -2.90 -12.79
C PRO A 102 -5.66 -4.27 -12.30
N MET A 103 -4.50 -4.35 -11.62
CA MET A 103 -4.00 -5.64 -11.12
C MET A 103 -4.26 -5.82 -9.63
N ALA A 104 -4.64 -4.77 -8.91
CA ALA A 104 -4.89 -4.83 -7.47
C ALA A 104 -6.26 -5.47 -7.18
N ARG A 105 -6.35 -6.14 -6.03
CA ARG A 105 -7.62 -6.69 -5.53
C ARG A 105 -8.63 -5.58 -5.24
N LYS A 106 -8.13 -4.46 -4.73
CA LYS A 106 -8.95 -3.29 -4.43
C LYS A 106 -8.07 -2.06 -4.33
N GLN A 107 -8.65 -0.91 -4.67
CA GLN A 107 -8.06 0.39 -4.42
C GLN A 107 -8.90 1.08 -3.33
N ILE A 108 -8.24 1.50 -2.26
CA ILE A 108 -8.88 2.23 -1.16
C ILE A 108 -8.31 3.65 -1.18
N SER A 109 -9.16 4.65 -1.30
CA SER A 109 -8.71 6.03 -1.33
C SER A 109 -9.68 6.93 -0.56
N GLY A 110 -9.14 8.01 0.01
CA GLY A 110 -9.95 9.00 0.70
C GLY A 110 -10.36 8.63 2.13
N HIS A 111 -9.86 7.53 2.67
CA HIS A 111 -10.21 7.06 4.02
C HIS A 111 -9.13 7.42 5.04
N GLY A 112 -8.15 8.23 4.65
CA GLY A 112 -7.04 8.57 5.53
C GLY A 112 -6.24 7.34 5.93
N TRP A 113 -5.62 7.40 7.12
CA TRP A 113 -4.79 6.29 7.59
C TRP A 113 -5.58 5.00 7.83
N GLN A 114 -6.87 5.12 8.07
CA GLN A 114 -7.73 3.94 8.28
C GLN A 114 -7.81 3.05 7.05
N GLY A 115 -7.49 3.59 5.87
CA GLY A 115 -7.40 2.80 4.64
C GLY A 115 -6.42 1.65 4.75
N TYR A 116 -5.32 1.83 5.49
CA TYR A 116 -4.35 0.75 5.72
C TYR A 116 -4.95 -0.38 6.56
N ILE A 117 -5.72 -0.03 7.58
CA ILE A 117 -6.39 -1.02 8.43
C ILE A 117 -7.42 -1.81 7.62
N GLU A 118 -8.19 -1.11 6.80
CA GLU A 118 -9.17 -1.76 5.92
C GLU A 118 -8.48 -2.71 4.94
N ALA A 119 -7.33 -2.31 4.39
CA ALA A 119 -6.55 -3.14 3.48
C ALA A 119 -6.07 -4.43 4.17
N LEU A 120 -5.57 -4.30 5.39
CA LEU A 120 -5.12 -5.45 6.16
C LEU A 120 -6.29 -6.41 6.44
N ASP A 121 -7.42 -5.87 6.89
CA ASP A 121 -8.62 -6.68 7.17
C ASP A 121 -9.07 -7.43 5.92
N LEU A 122 -9.04 -6.78 4.77
CA LEU A 122 -9.45 -7.36 3.50
C LEU A 122 -8.52 -8.51 3.10
N LEU A 123 -7.21 -8.32 3.21
CA LEU A 123 -6.24 -9.35 2.89
C LEU A 123 -6.34 -10.55 3.84
N VAL A 124 -6.51 -10.30 5.13
CA VAL A 124 -6.66 -11.38 6.11
C VAL A 124 -7.89 -12.21 5.79
N GLU A 125 -9.00 -11.55 5.41
CA GLU A 125 -10.22 -12.25 5.03
C GLU A 125 -10.01 -13.10 3.78
N GLU A 126 -9.30 -12.58 2.77
CA GLU A 126 -9.03 -13.31 1.54
C GLU A 126 -8.15 -14.54 1.77
N LEU A 127 -7.22 -14.46 2.73
CA LEU A 127 -6.25 -15.53 3.00
C LEU A 127 -6.78 -16.63 3.93
N LYS A 128 -7.98 -16.46 4.45
CA LYS A 128 -8.59 -17.49 5.30
C LYS A 128 -8.97 -18.75 4.54
#